data_ed36d5a2bd99fded975731b2682672ce
#
_entry.id   ed36d5a2bd99fded975731b2682672ce
#
_cell.length_a   1.000
_cell.length_b   1.000
_cell.length_c   1.000
_cell.angle_alpha   90.00
_cell.angle_beta   90.00
_cell.angle_gamma   90.00
#
_symmetry.space_group_name_H-M   'P 1'
#
loop_
_entity.id
_entity.type
_entity.pdbx_description
1 polymer ?
#
loop_
_entity_poly.entity_id
_entity_poly.type
_entity_poly.pdbx_seq_one_letter_code
_entity_poly.pdbx_strand_id
1 'polypeptide(L)'
;MRVSRNDLFRAGLLLGLTVLLNFSVLSGNWRWDDPQILLHLHQYSIIDDFINPQVWQQFSPANLTPWLILSFESDLILFGMNPSAFYLHQLLALAAAAIALYLCMTLWLRRDFAFFGAVLFLLGAPSQLVTEQLMTRHYIEGLLFCLLSLYLFVRYLRTGSTSLLAVSAILYVLAITAKEIYVPLVLLLPFLPESVWRQRLRAALPFIIIAAAYTAWRASMLGTLSGGYVESSEYLNSAFIIDVMQSFANFPDLLLGGLWPAAGIIYLLMLGFYAVLARSWLVVVLLTAALVLIPLVPLVSSPGINSPDRYLLLLWVVLSFSLAFFAERLIKRCTDLDRAAPIVLVYAALPVLLMISLIHGMSARQSVAAVAEEFDVQAKFIWAEDAATAFIPSESLLPSFWFFTGLQDLKTRLLTQTSPRPVVDAIYLDSSVTELWALDRECMCMRDVSASIPQKIAAHQQHLAALAPLALNFDYRNGYFSWQFGPYDTGVYHVVSDVIGVIPAPAAGRLRVTLPDNAPFYLRYTSAEGWMTYSTQQRIRPDAAAVNWLRD
;
A
#
# COMPACT_ATOMS: atom_id res chain seq x y z
N MET A 1 -1.11 -10.72 34.09
CA MET A 1 -1.22 -12.07 33.49
C MET A 1 0.21 -12.55 33.28
N ARG A 2 0.61 -13.68 33.85
CA ARG A 2 1.91 -14.27 33.51
C ARG A 2 1.78 -14.89 32.12
N VAL A 3 2.67 -14.55 31.21
CA VAL A 3 2.79 -15.22 29.91
C VAL A 3 3.05 -16.69 30.19
N SER A 4 2.20 -17.57 29.71
CA SER A 4 2.36 -19.01 29.96
C SER A 4 3.39 -19.59 28.99
N ARG A 5 4.00 -20.71 29.36
CA ARG A 5 4.90 -21.45 28.45
C ARG A 5 4.23 -21.77 27.10
N ASN A 6 2.93 -22.04 27.14
CA ASN A 6 2.15 -22.31 25.93
C ASN A 6 1.95 -21.05 25.05
N ASP A 7 1.88 -19.84 25.64
CA ASP A 7 1.79 -18.61 24.86
C ASP A 7 3.12 -18.31 24.17
N LEU A 8 4.25 -18.55 24.83
CA LEU A 8 5.58 -18.44 24.22
C LEU A 8 5.75 -19.44 23.06
N PHE A 9 5.29 -20.68 23.24
CA PHE A 9 5.33 -21.68 22.18
C PHE A 9 4.50 -21.24 20.97
N ARG A 10 3.25 -20.74 21.17
CA ARG A 10 2.42 -20.21 20.08
C ARG A 10 3.04 -18.99 19.39
N ALA A 11 3.64 -18.09 20.15
CA ALA A 11 4.38 -16.96 19.59
C ALA A 11 5.56 -17.43 18.72
N GLY A 12 6.32 -18.44 19.18
CA GLY A 12 7.38 -19.07 18.38
C GLY A 12 6.86 -19.71 17.10
N LEU A 13 5.69 -20.37 17.15
CA LEU A 13 5.05 -20.92 15.94
C LEU A 13 4.62 -19.83 14.95
N LEU A 14 4.06 -18.70 15.42
CA LEU A 14 3.69 -17.57 14.55
C LEU A 14 4.92 -16.94 13.90
N LEU A 15 6.00 -16.75 14.66
CA LEU A 15 7.27 -16.28 14.11
C LEU A 15 7.82 -17.26 13.05
N GLY A 16 7.89 -18.55 13.38
CA GLY A 16 8.35 -19.58 12.46
C GLY A 16 7.51 -19.66 11.17
N LEU A 17 6.19 -19.56 11.30
CA LEU A 17 5.27 -19.53 10.17
C LEU A 17 5.48 -18.29 9.29
N THR A 18 5.65 -17.11 9.89
CA THR A 18 5.92 -15.87 9.15
C THR A 18 7.20 -15.99 8.31
N VAL A 19 8.28 -16.51 8.93
CA VAL A 19 9.56 -16.70 8.24
C VAL A 19 9.41 -17.76 7.14
N LEU A 20 8.81 -18.91 7.45
CA LEU A 20 8.64 -20.01 6.49
C LEU A 20 7.86 -19.58 5.24
N LEU A 21 6.78 -18.85 5.42
CA LEU A 21 5.94 -18.38 4.32
C LEU A 21 6.64 -17.33 3.45
N ASN A 22 7.53 -16.51 4.02
CA ASN A 22 8.04 -15.31 3.39
C ASN A 22 9.57 -15.26 3.26
N PHE A 23 10.26 -16.39 3.46
CA PHE A 23 11.73 -16.44 3.46
C PHE A 23 12.36 -15.89 2.18
N SER A 24 11.72 -16.11 1.02
CA SER A 24 12.23 -15.69 -0.29
C SER A 24 12.38 -14.16 -0.44
N VAL A 25 11.62 -13.34 0.32
CA VAL A 25 11.74 -11.87 0.22
C VAL A 25 13.10 -11.35 0.73
N LEU A 26 13.81 -12.14 1.55
CA LEU A 26 15.13 -11.76 2.07
C LEU A 26 16.21 -11.64 0.98
N SER A 27 15.97 -12.21 -0.19
CA SER A 27 16.85 -12.06 -1.38
C SER A 27 16.46 -10.90 -2.28
N GLY A 28 15.40 -10.17 -1.94
CA GLY A 28 14.91 -9.01 -2.69
C GLY A 28 15.86 -7.82 -2.67
N ASN A 29 15.69 -6.95 -3.64
CA ASN A 29 16.39 -5.68 -3.76
C ASN A 29 15.42 -4.51 -3.49
N TRP A 30 15.83 -3.29 -3.78
CA TRP A 30 14.99 -2.10 -3.76
C TRP A 30 13.92 -2.20 -4.86
N ARG A 31 12.67 -1.89 -4.51
CA ARG A 31 11.51 -2.08 -5.40
C ARG A 31 10.53 -0.91 -5.24
N TRP A 32 9.66 -0.69 -6.19
CA TRP A 32 8.62 0.36 -6.17
C TRP A 32 9.13 1.73 -5.68
N ASP A 33 8.63 2.24 -4.56
CA ASP A 33 8.94 3.55 -4.00
C ASP A 33 10.20 3.55 -3.12
N ASP A 34 10.86 2.39 -2.92
CA ASP A 34 12.00 2.29 -2.00
C ASP A 34 13.14 3.26 -2.36
N PRO A 35 13.54 3.42 -3.67
CA PRO A 35 14.58 4.36 -4.03
C PRO A 35 14.24 5.82 -3.70
N GLN A 36 12.97 6.23 -3.85
CA GLN A 36 12.54 7.59 -3.50
C GLN A 36 12.59 7.83 -1.99
N ILE A 37 12.18 6.83 -1.20
CA ILE A 37 12.28 6.91 0.27
C ILE A 37 13.74 7.08 0.68
N LEU A 38 14.64 6.27 0.14
CA LEU A 38 16.07 6.35 0.42
C LEU A 38 16.68 7.67 -0.06
N LEU A 39 16.29 8.14 -1.23
CA LEU A 39 16.75 9.44 -1.76
C LEU A 39 16.28 10.58 -0.87
N HIS A 40 15.03 10.57 -0.43
CA HIS A 40 14.46 11.55 0.50
C HIS A 40 15.24 11.61 1.81
N LEU A 41 15.58 10.46 2.41
CA LEU A 41 16.43 10.37 3.61
C LEU A 41 17.82 10.98 3.45
N HIS A 42 18.38 10.92 2.24
CA HIS A 42 19.67 11.54 1.94
C HIS A 42 19.57 13.03 1.63
N GLN A 43 18.38 13.56 1.40
CA GLN A 43 18.15 14.97 1.03
C GLN A 43 17.73 15.83 2.19
N TYR A 44 16.90 15.29 3.08
CA TYR A 44 16.21 16.04 4.13
C TYR A 44 16.46 15.42 5.51
N SER A 45 16.30 16.24 6.53
CA SER A 45 16.34 15.79 7.94
C SER A 45 15.02 15.16 8.32
N ILE A 46 15.05 14.11 9.14
CA ILE A 46 13.83 13.52 9.72
C ILE A 46 12.94 14.55 10.45
N ILE A 47 13.52 15.60 11.01
CA ILE A 47 12.75 16.66 11.67
C ILE A 47 11.89 17.41 10.66
N ASP A 48 12.40 17.64 9.45
CA ASP A 48 11.66 18.33 8.38
C ASP A 48 10.41 17.56 7.99
N ASP A 49 10.43 16.24 8.04
CA ASP A 49 9.27 15.39 7.75
C ASP A 49 8.11 15.57 8.73
N PHE A 50 8.40 16.05 9.93
CA PHE A 50 7.39 16.31 10.96
C PHE A 50 6.92 17.77 11.02
N ILE A 51 7.72 18.74 10.55
CA ILE A 51 7.43 20.16 10.78
C ILE A 51 7.42 21.01 9.51
N ASN A 52 7.96 20.54 8.39
CA ASN A 52 8.09 21.32 7.15
C ASN A 52 7.09 20.84 6.07
N PRO A 53 5.97 21.54 5.85
CA PRO A 53 4.97 21.17 4.86
C PRO A 53 5.54 21.06 3.43
N GLN A 54 6.50 21.93 3.07
CA GLN A 54 7.06 21.94 1.72
C GLN A 54 7.88 20.69 1.44
N VAL A 55 8.71 20.26 2.40
CA VAL A 55 9.50 19.03 2.31
C VAL A 55 8.57 17.82 2.21
N TRP A 56 7.58 17.74 3.11
CA TRP A 56 6.67 16.61 3.11
C TRP A 56 5.80 16.52 1.84
N GLN A 57 5.26 17.63 1.36
CA GLN A 57 4.41 17.65 0.16
C GLN A 57 5.18 17.27 -1.12
N GLN A 58 6.48 17.54 -1.19
CA GLN A 58 7.33 17.07 -2.29
C GLN A 58 7.47 15.54 -2.28
N PHE A 59 7.55 14.93 -1.09
CA PHE A 59 7.64 13.49 -0.94
C PHE A 59 6.30 12.79 -1.08
N SER A 60 5.29 13.22 -0.30
CA SER A 60 3.96 12.61 -0.28
C SER A 60 2.86 13.65 -0.12
N PRO A 61 2.27 14.16 -1.22
CA PRO A 61 1.22 15.17 -1.15
C PRO A 61 -0.13 14.61 -0.68
N ALA A 62 -0.29 13.28 -0.62
CA ALA A 62 -1.56 12.62 -0.37
C ALA A 62 -1.71 12.05 1.04
N ASN A 63 -0.63 11.62 1.66
CA ASN A 63 -0.62 10.93 2.95
C ASN A 63 0.40 11.56 3.90
N LEU A 64 0.10 11.60 5.20
CA LEU A 64 1.05 12.02 6.23
C LEU A 64 1.48 10.79 7.05
N THR A 65 2.64 10.23 6.70
CA THR A 65 3.14 8.95 7.26
C THR A 65 4.62 9.04 7.65
N PRO A 66 5.04 10.00 8.49
CA PRO A 66 6.45 10.26 8.78
C PRO A 66 7.14 9.11 9.51
N TRP A 67 6.38 8.23 10.16
CA TRP A 67 6.91 7.01 10.75
C TRP A 67 7.61 6.11 9.71
N LEU A 68 7.12 6.07 8.46
CA LEU A 68 7.77 5.31 7.38
C LEU A 68 9.22 5.75 7.19
N ILE A 69 9.42 7.07 7.12
CA ILE A 69 10.76 7.66 6.94
C ILE A 69 11.65 7.35 8.13
N LEU A 70 11.15 7.52 9.37
CA LEU A 70 11.89 7.20 10.59
C LEU A 70 12.27 5.70 10.66
N SER A 71 11.39 4.81 10.24
CA SER A 71 11.65 3.36 10.21
C SER A 71 12.74 3.00 9.20
N PHE A 72 12.70 3.58 7.99
CA PHE A 72 13.76 3.40 6.98
C PHE A 72 15.09 4.02 7.40
N GLU A 73 15.08 5.22 8.01
CA GLU A 73 16.29 5.86 8.53
C GLU A 73 16.94 5.00 9.62
N SER A 74 16.13 4.41 10.51
CA SER A 74 16.64 3.50 11.55
C SER A 74 17.36 2.30 10.93
N ASP A 75 16.80 1.68 9.90
CA ASP A 75 17.44 0.58 9.20
C ASP A 75 18.69 1.03 8.44
N LEU A 76 18.64 2.19 7.81
CA LEU A 76 19.79 2.76 7.08
C LEU A 76 20.99 3.01 8.02
N ILE A 77 20.71 3.53 9.22
CA ILE A 77 21.74 3.75 10.25
C ILE A 77 22.32 2.42 10.76
N LEU A 78 21.47 1.40 10.98
CA LEU A 78 21.88 0.13 11.56
C LEU A 78 22.54 -0.82 10.56
N PHE A 79 22.08 -0.82 9.32
CA PHE A 79 22.42 -1.85 8.33
C PHE A 79 22.99 -1.29 7.02
N GLY A 80 23.05 0.04 6.87
CA GLY A 80 23.44 0.67 5.63
C GLY A 80 22.48 0.32 4.49
N MET A 81 22.98 0.32 3.26
CA MET A 81 22.22 0.02 2.04
C MET A 81 22.05 -1.50 1.80
N ASN A 82 21.68 -2.26 2.84
CA ASN A 82 21.46 -3.70 2.75
C ASN A 82 19.96 -4.03 2.70
N PRO A 83 19.34 -4.27 1.52
CA PRO A 83 17.90 -4.50 1.41
C PRO A 83 17.43 -5.74 2.17
N SER A 84 18.25 -6.80 2.26
CA SER A 84 17.89 -8.02 3.01
C SER A 84 17.61 -7.73 4.48
N ALA A 85 18.35 -6.80 5.09
CA ALA A 85 18.13 -6.40 6.49
C ALA A 85 16.80 -5.63 6.66
N PHE A 86 16.44 -4.79 5.69
CA PHE A 86 15.15 -4.09 5.66
C PHE A 86 13.99 -5.08 5.52
N TYR A 87 14.12 -6.09 4.66
CA TYR A 87 13.11 -7.17 4.56
C TYR A 87 13.03 -8.00 5.83
N LEU A 88 14.16 -8.29 6.49
CA LEU A 88 14.16 -8.99 7.77
C LEU A 88 13.41 -8.20 8.83
N HIS A 89 13.66 -6.88 8.95
CA HIS A 89 12.92 -6.01 9.86
C HIS A 89 11.40 -6.07 9.57
N GLN A 90 11.00 -5.96 8.31
CA GLN A 90 9.58 -6.05 7.92
C GLN A 90 8.94 -7.39 8.28
N LEU A 91 9.64 -8.51 8.09
CA LEU A 91 9.14 -9.83 8.50
C LEU A 91 9.02 -9.96 10.02
N LEU A 92 9.98 -9.42 10.77
CA LEU A 92 9.91 -9.39 12.24
C LEU A 92 8.74 -8.51 12.72
N ALA A 93 8.50 -7.37 12.06
CA ALA A 93 7.35 -6.52 12.35
C ALA A 93 6.02 -7.23 12.08
N LEU A 94 5.91 -7.98 10.96
CA LEU A 94 4.71 -8.78 10.65
C LEU A 94 4.50 -9.90 11.68
N ALA A 95 5.56 -10.61 12.06
CA ALA A 95 5.49 -11.65 13.11
C ALA A 95 5.04 -11.04 14.44
N ALA A 96 5.61 -9.89 14.82
CA ALA A 96 5.22 -9.15 16.02
C ALA A 96 3.76 -8.68 15.97
N ALA A 97 3.28 -8.22 14.82
CA ALA A 97 1.87 -7.86 14.61
C ALA A 97 0.94 -9.08 14.76
N ALA A 98 1.30 -10.24 14.21
CA ALA A 98 0.53 -11.48 14.38
C ALA A 98 0.50 -11.96 15.85
N ILE A 99 1.62 -11.84 16.56
CA ILE A 99 1.70 -12.14 18.00
C ILE A 99 0.85 -11.14 18.80
N ALA A 100 0.91 -9.85 18.47
CA ALA A 100 0.09 -8.83 19.12
C ALA A 100 -1.40 -9.08 18.86
N LEU A 101 -1.78 -9.49 17.64
CA LEU A 101 -3.15 -9.90 17.31
C LEU A 101 -3.59 -11.10 18.13
N TYR A 102 -2.76 -12.15 18.23
CA TYR A 102 -3.01 -13.29 19.10
C TYR A 102 -3.27 -12.85 20.55
N LEU A 103 -2.39 -12.01 21.11
CA LEU A 103 -2.55 -11.50 22.47
C LEU A 103 -3.83 -10.67 22.64
N CYS A 104 -4.16 -9.81 21.69
CA CYS A 104 -5.43 -9.07 21.69
C CYS A 104 -6.63 -10.01 21.69
N MET A 105 -6.63 -11.03 20.83
CA MET A 105 -7.71 -11.99 20.76
C MET A 105 -7.89 -12.77 22.07
N THR A 106 -6.79 -13.08 22.80
CA THR A 106 -6.86 -13.76 24.10
C THR A 106 -7.56 -12.95 25.20
N LEU A 107 -7.81 -11.66 24.97
CA LEU A 107 -8.62 -10.85 25.89
C LEU A 107 -10.07 -11.32 25.96
N TRP A 108 -10.60 -11.92 24.86
CA TRP A 108 -12.00 -12.30 24.74
C TRP A 108 -12.23 -13.75 24.29
N LEU A 109 -11.19 -14.40 23.73
CA LEU A 109 -11.24 -15.75 23.18
C LEU A 109 -10.39 -16.73 23.95
N ARG A 110 -10.73 -18.01 23.86
CA ARG A 110 -9.84 -19.09 24.26
C ARG A 110 -8.59 -19.06 23.37
N ARG A 111 -7.47 -19.44 23.97
CA ARG A 111 -6.15 -19.38 23.31
C ARG A 111 -6.08 -20.12 21.97
N ASP A 112 -6.83 -21.21 21.82
CA ASP A 112 -6.79 -21.99 20.58
C ASP A 112 -7.47 -21.26 19.42
N PHE A 113 -8.60 -20.59 19.69
CA PHE A 113 -9.29 -19.75 18.69
C PHE A 113 -8.52 -18.45 18.41
N ALA A 114 -7.92 -17.86 19.42
CA ALA A 114 -7.04 -16.72 19.24
C ALA A 114 -5.82 -17.07 18.34
N PHE A 115 -5.24 -18.24 18.55
CA PHE A 115 -4.14 -18.74 17.72
C PHE A 115 -4.59 -19.02 16.28
N PHE A 116 -5.77 -19.69 16.11
CA PHE A 116 -6.36 -19.89 14.80
C PHE A 116 -6.55 -18.55 14.04
N GLY A 117 -7.11 -17.52 14.68
CA GLY A 117 -7.30 -16.21 14.07
C GLY A 117 -5.99 -15.54 13.66
N ALA A 118 -4.93 -15.66 14.47
CA ALA A 118 -3.61 -15.13 14.14
C ALA A 118 -2.93 -15.90 12.99
N VAL A 119 -3.10 -17.23 12.92
CA VAL A 119 -2.65 -18.04 11.77
C VAL A 119 -3.42 -17.66 10.51
N LEU A 120 -4.75 -17.52 10.60
CA LEU A 120 -5.58 -17.09 9.48
C LEU A 120 -5.13 -15.72 8.94
N PHE A 121 -4.81 -14.78 9.82
CA PHE A 121 -4.25 -13.49 9.45
C PHE A 121 -2.96 -13.63 8.63
N LEU A 122 -2.02 -14.46 9.07
CA LEU A 122 -0.75 -14.66 8.34
C LEU A 122 -0.93 -15.33 6.97
N LEU A 123 -1.90 -16.23 6.83
CA LEU A 123 -2.13 -16.98 5.59
C LEU A 123 -2.86 -16.16 4.51
N GLY A 124 -3.53 -15.09 4.87
CA GLY A 124 -4.35 -14.30 3.94
C GLY A 124 -3.53 -13.47 2.95
N ALA A 125 -4.11 -13.24 1.78
CA ALA A 125 -3.47 -12.48 0.71
C ALA A 125 -2.94 -11.10 1.14
N PRO A 126 -3.67 -10.26 1.92
CA PRO A 126 -3.13 -8.97 2.35
C PRO A 126 -1.83 -9.08 3.16
N SER A 127 -1.72 -10.08 4.04
CA SER A 127 -0.51 -10.31 4.85
C SER A 127 0.66 -10.83 4.03
N GLN A 128 0.38 -11.62 2.98
CA GLN A 128 1.41 -12.15 2.08
C GLN A 128 1.95 -11.08 1.14
N LEU A 129 1.08 -10.20 0.62
CA LEU A 129 1.46 -9.18 -0.35
C LEU A 129 2.25 -8.03 0.24
N VAL A 130 1.94 -7.60 1.47
CA VAL A 130 2.68 -6.51 2.12
C VAL A 130 4.13 -6.88 2.42
N THR A 131 4.52 -8.16 2.39
CA THR A 131 5.91 -8.57 2.60
C THR A 131 6.81 -8.33 1.39
N GLU A 132 6.25 -8.28 0.18
CA GLU A 132 7.00 -8.06 -1.06
C GLU A 132 7.38 -6.59 -1.29
N GLN A 133 6.83 -5.66 -0.52
CA GLN A 133 6.92 -4.22 -0.73
C GLN A 133 7.40 -3.51 0.54
N LEU A 134 8.66 -3.11 0.63
CA LEU A 134 9.21 -2.41 1.81
C LEU A 134 8.48 -1.10 2.09
N MET A 135 8.07 -0.38 1.05
CA MET A 135 7.30 0.86 1.17
C MET A 135 5.98 0.69 1.93
N THR A 136 5.46 -0.53 2.08
CA THR A 136 4.22 -0.81 2.83
C THR A 136 4.44 -1.09 4.31
N ARG A 137 5.68 -1.07 4.78
CA ARG A 137 6.08 -1.35 6.16
C ARG A 137 5.25 -0.61 7.20
N HIS A 138 4.95 0.66 6.95
CA HIS A 138 4.18 1.51 7.84
C HIS A 138 2.74 0.99 8.10
N TYR A 139 2.17 0.18 7.21
CA TYR A 139 0.91 -0.51 7.50
C TYR A 139 1.09 -1.61 8.54
N ILE A 140 2.19 -2.37 8.47
CA ILE A 140 2.49 -3.47 9.39
C ILE A 140 2.85 -2.93 10.77
N GLU A 141 3.75 -1.96 10.82
CA GLU A 141 4.20 -1.35 12.09
C GLU A 141 3.06 -0.56 12.75
N GLY A 142 2.27 0.17 11.98
CA GLY A 142 1.09 0.84 12.48
C GLY A 142 0.05 -0.14 13.04
N LEU A 143 -0.14 -1.31 12.40
CA LEU A 143 -0.98 -2.38 12.93
C LEU A 143 -0.44 -2.92 14.26
N LEU A 144 0.86 -3.20 14.33
CA LEU A 144 1.51 -3.64 15.57
C LEU A 144 1.26 -2.67 16.72
N PHE A 145 1.52 -1.37 16.50
CA PHE A 145 1.30 -0.34 17.51
C PHE A 145 -0.17 -0.21 17.89
N CYS A 146 -1.08 -0.27 16.91
CA CYS A 146 -2.52 -0.22 17.15
C CYS A 146 -3.01 -1.40 18.01
N LEU A 147 -2.57 -2.63 17.71
CA LEU A 147 -2.93 -3.82 18.47
C LEU A 147 -2.37 -3.79 19.89
N LEU A 148 -1.13 -3.38 20.06
CA LEU A 148 -0.53 -3.21 21.39
C LEU A 148 -1.23 -2.09 22.18
N SER A 149 -1.59 -0.99 21.52
CA SER A 149 -2.37 0.09 22.13
C SER A 149 -3.73 -0.43 22.63
N LEU A 150 -4.48 -1.13 21.77
CA LEU A 150 -5.76 -1.76 22.14
C LEU A 150 -5.61 -2.74 23.30
N TYR A 151 -4.61 -3.61 23.25
CA TYR A 151 -4.33 -4.57 24.31
C TYR A 151 -4.11 -3.87 25.67
N LEU A 152 -3.28 -2.84 25.70
CA LEU A 152 -2.96 -2.10 26.93
C LEU A 152 -4.16 -1.26 27.40
N PHE A 153 -4.93 -0.68 26.50
CA PHE A 153 -6.18 0.03 26.82
C PHE A 153 -7.18 -0.88 27.53
N VAL A 154 -7.43 -2.09 27.01
CA VAL A 154 -8.31 -3.07 27.65
C VAL A 154 -7.76 -3.52 28.99
N ARG A 155 -6.43 -3.72 29.08
CA ARG A 155 -5.77 -4.04 30.35
C ARG A 155 -5.93 -2.92 31.38
N TYR A 156 -5.84 -1.65 30.96
CA TYR A 156 -6.16 -0.52 31.82
C TYR A 156 -7.60 -0.56 32.32
N LEU A 157 -8.59 -0.78 31.44
CA LEU A 157 -9.99 -0.86 31.85
C LEU A 157 -10.26 -1.97 32.87
N ARG A 158 -9.48 -3.06 32.84
CA ARG A 158 -9.59 -4.20 33.77
C ARG A 158 -8.82 -4.02 35.07
N THR A 159 -7.75 -3.21 35.10
CA THR A 159 -6.84 -3.13 36.25
C THR A 159 -6.78 -1.73 36.90
N GLY A 160 -7.21 -0.69 36.20
CA GLY A 160 -7.11 0.70 36.64
C GLY A 160 -5.70 1.32 36.59
N SER A 161 -4.69 0.63 36.05
CA SER A 161 -3.30 1.11 36.01
C SER A 161 -3.10 2.23 34.99
N THR A 162 -2.88 3.46 35.44
CA THR A 162 -2.70 4.64 34.59
C THR A 162 -1.48 4.58 33.68
N SER A 163 -0.42 3.86 34.08
CA SER A 163 0.77 3.63 33.25
C SER A 163 0.41 2.85 31.97
N LEU A 164 -0.51 1.87 32.06
CA LEU A 164 -0.98 1.15 30.88
C LEU A 164 -1.76 2.07 29.91
N LEU A 165 -2.54 3.01 30.45
CA LEU A 165 -3.23 4.00 29.62
C LEU A 165 -2.25 4.94 28.93
N ALA A 166 -1.22 5.41 29.64
CA ALA A 166 -0.21 6.30 29.07
C ALA A 166 0.58 5.62 27.94
N VAL A 167 1.07 4.39 28.18
CA VAL A 167 1.78 3.62 27.14
C VAL A 167 0.87 3.30 25.95
N SER A 168 -0.40 2.96 26.22
CA SER A 168 -1.40 2.75 25.16
C SER A 168 -1.58 4.00 24.29
N ALA A 169 -1.65 5.21 24.90
CA ALA A 169 -1.77 6.46 24.17
C ALA A 169 -0.53 6.76 23.32
N ILE A 170 0.68 6.50 23.84
CA ILE A 170 1.93 6.64 23.07
C ILE A 170 1.91 5.70 21.86
N LEU A 171 1.56 4.43 22.04
CA LEU A 171 1.46 3.47 20.95
C LEU A 171 0.40 3.89 19.90
N TYR A 172 -0.68 4.53 20.34
CA TYR A 172 -1.67 5.07 19.40
C TYR A 172 -1.10 6.25 18.58
N VAL A 173 -0.30 7.13 19.18
CA VAL A 173 0.44 8.17 18.43
C VAL A 173 1.34 7.54 17.37
N LEU A 174 2.10 6.50 17.72
CA LEU A 174 2.95 5.80 16.76
C LEU A 174 2.12 5.14 15.64
N ALA A 175 0.97 4.55 15.97
CA ALA A 175 0.10 3.95 14.97
C ALA A 175 -0.43 4.96 13.94
N ILE A 176 -0.93 6.12 14.39
CA ILE A 176 -1.49 7.14 13.49
C ILE A 176 -0.42 7.88 12.69
N THR A 177 0.80 8.05 13.21
CA THR A 177 1.94 8.60 12.46
C THR A 177 2.52 7.59 11.47
N ALA A 178 2.31 6.30 11.70
CA ALA A 178 2.61 5.27 10.72
C ALA A 178 1.60 5.29 9.56
N LYS A 179 0.29 5.28 9.84
CA LYS A 179 -0.73 5.36 8.78
C LYS A 179 -2.05 5.94 9.27
N GLU A 180 -2.62 6.82 8.47
CA GLU A 180 -3.88 7.54 8.73
C GLU A 180 -5.10 6.62 8.94
N ILE A 181 -5.07 5.40 8.39
CA ILE A 181 -6.17 4.41 8.53
C ILE A 181 -6.42 3.99 9.98
N TYR A 182 -5.47 4.23 10.88
CA TYR A 182 -5.61 3.92 12.31
C TYR A 182 -6.31 5.03 13.11
N VAL A 183 -6.42 6.25 12.56
CA VAL A 183 -7.07 7.38 13.24
C VAL A 183 -8.53 7.09 13.62
N PRO A 184 -9.40 6.56 12.72
CA PRO A 184 -10.81 6.32 13.04
C PRO A 184 -11.03 5.23 14.10
N LEU A 185 -10.03 4.40 14.39
CA LEU A 185 -10.19 3.30 15.36
C LEU A 185 -10.45 3.80 16.78
N VAL A 186 -10.11 5.05 17.09
CA VAL A 186 -10.47 5.69 18.36
C VAL A 186 -11.98 5.67 18.63
N LEU A 187 -12.79 5.73 17.57
CA LEU A 187 -14.24 5.69 17.67
C LEU A 187 -14.80 4.36 18.20
N LEU A 188 -14.01 3.29 18.15
CA LEU A 188 -14.39 1.97 18.66
C LEU A 188 -14.16 1.82 20.17
N LEU A 189 -13.24 2.60 20.76
CA LEU A 189 -12.85 2.45 22.16
C LEU A 189 -14.01 2.61 23.16
N PRO A 190 -14.94 3.56 23.01
CA PRO A 190 -16.10 3.70 23.92
C PRO A 190 -17.04 2.48 23.90
N PHE A 191 -17.03 1.71 22.83
CA PHE A 191 -17.97 0.59 22.64
C PHE A 191 -17.43 -0.76 23.10
N LEU A 192 -16.17 -0.83 23.56
CA LEU A 192 -15.61 -2.06 24.11
C LEU A 192 -16.45 -2.60 25.26
N PRO A 193 -16.50 -3.95 25.48
CA PRO A 193 -17.38 -4.55 26.47
C PRO A 193 -16.91 -4.37 27.93
N GLU A 194 -15.70 -3.87 28.14
CA GLU A 194 -15.10 -3.69 29.47
C GLU A 194 -15.66 -2.47 30.19
N SER A 195 -15.88 -2.61 31.51
CA SER A 195 -16.22 -1.50 32.38
C SER A 195 -17.57 -0.81 32.04
N VAL A 196 -17.89 0.26 32.74
CA VAL A 196 -19.10 1.06 32.49
C VAL A 196 -18.83 2.14 31.43
N TRP A 197 -19.87 2.55 30.69
CA TRP A 197 -19.79 3.52 29.59
C TRP A 197 -19.02 4.81 29.96
N ARG A 198 -19.34 5.40 31.12
CA ARG A 198 -18.69 6.64 31.57
C ARG A 198 -17.18 6.49 31.76
N GLN A 199 -16.73 5.33 32.24
CA GLN A 199 -15.30 5.05 32.43
C GLN A 199 -14.59 4.87 31.08
N ARG A 200 -15.23 4.17 30.12
CA ARG A 200 -14.70 4.01 28.76
C ARG A 200 -14.54 5.34 28.05
N LEU A 201 -15.57 6.20 28.11
CA LEU A 201 -15.50 7.53 27.52
C LEU A 201 -14.37 8.37 28.12
N ARG A 202 -14.23 8.37 29.44
CA ARG A 202 -13.12 9.08 30.11
C ARG A 202 -11.76 8.52 29.70
N ALA A 203 -11.64 7.20 29.59
CA ALA A 203 -10.42 6.55 29.14
C ALA A 203 -10.10 6.81 27.67
N ALA A 204 -11.12 6.93 26.80
CA ALA A 204 -10.96 7.23 25.38
C ALA A 204 -10.62 8.73 25.11
N LEU A 205 -10.87 9.63 26.06
CA LEU A 205 -10.66 11.07 25.87
C LEU A 205 -9.23 11.44 25.43
N PRO A 206 -8.14 10.90 26.01
CA PRO A 206 -6.78 11.19 25.53
C PRO A 206 -6.59 10.79 24.05
N PHE A 207 -7.15 9.68 23.63
CA PHE A 207 -7.05 9.19 22.24
C PHE A 207 -7.84 10.08 21.28
N ILE A 208 -9.01 10.56 21.69
CA ILE A 208 -9.82 11.51 20.91
C ILE A 208 -9.05 12.83 20.73
N ILE A 209 -8.40 13.33 21.80
CA ILE A 209 -7.56 14.54 21.74
C ILE A 209 -6.38 14.30 20.79
N ILE A 210 -5.70 13.14 20.88
CA ILE A 210 -4.59 12.79 20.00
C ILE A 210 -5.06 12.70 18.54
N ALA A 211 -6.20 12.09 18.26
CA ALA A 211 -6.76 11.99 16.90
C ALA A 211 -7.11 13.39 16.34
N ALA A 212 -7.69 14.26 17.15
CA ALA A 212 -7.99 15.64 16.77
C ALA A 212 -6.71 16.46 16.51
N ALA A 213 -5.69 16.32 17.37
CA ALA A 213 -4.41 16.99 17.20
C ALA A 213 -3.69 16.50 15.92
N TYR A 214 -3.71 15.18 15.66
CA TYR A 214 -3.18 14.61 14.42
C TYR A 214 -3.90 15.16 13.19
N THR A 215 -5.24 15.26 13.22
CA THR A 215 -6.03 15.78 12.11
C THR A 215 -5.70 17.25 11.82
N ALA A 216 -5.53 18.06 12.88
CA ALA A 216 -5.10 19.44 12.75
C ALA A 216 -3.66 19.55 12.19
N TRP A 217 -2.74 18.72 12.67
CA TRP A 217 -1.37 18.65 12.16
C TRP A 217 -1.34 18.19 10.70
N ARG A 218 -2.10 17.17 10.33
CA ARG A 218 -2.26 16.75 8.94
C ARG A 218 -2.73 17.88 8.03
N ALA A 219 -3.72 18.64 8.49
CA ALA A 219 -4.22 19.81 7.75
C ALA A 219 -3.15 20.89 7.55
N SER A 220 -2.29 21.11 8.54
CA SER A 220 -1.17 22.07 8.41
C SER A 220 -0.08 21.56 7.47
N MET A 221 0.22 20.26 7.47
CA MET A 221 1.26 19.66 6.63
C MET A 221 0.83 19.48 5.17
N LEU A 222 -0.42 19.06 4.92
CA LEU A 222 -0.91 18.76 3.58
C LEU A 222 -1.80 19.86 2.97
N GLY A 223 -2.20 20.86 3.75
CA GLY A 223 -3.13 21.90 3.30
C GLY A 223 -4.58 21.44 3.15
N THR A 224 -4.91 20.22 3.58
CA THR A 224 -6.25 19.63 3.46
C THR A 224 -6.59 18.71 4.64
N LEU A 225 -7.83 18.74 5.11
CA LEU A 225 -8.32 17.90 6.20
C LEU A 225 -8.50 16.45 5.78
N SER A 226 -8.92 16.22 4.56
CA SER A 226 -9.19 14.90 3.99
C SER A 226 -8.69 14.84 2.56
N GLY A 227 -8.69 13.65 2.00
CA GLY A 227 -8.26 13.46 0.64
C GLY A 227 -6.80 13.08 0.54
N GLY A 228 -6.44 12.68 -0.63
CA GLY A 228 -5.14 12.23 -1.00
C GLY A 228 -4.91 12.57 -2.46
N TYR A 229 -5.18 11.60 -3.32
CA TYR A 229 -5.05 11.77 -4.77
C TYR A 229 -6.26 12.44 -5.42
N VAL A 230 -7.40 12.49 -4.72
CA VAL A 230 -8.67 13.03 -5.22
C VAL A 230 -8.97 14.37 -4.53
N GLU A 231 -9.40 15.34 -5.30
CA GLU A 231 -9.81 16.65 -4.77
C GLU A 231 -11.09 16.53 -3.93
N SER A 232 -11.19 17.28 -2.84
CA SER A 232 -12.34 17.21 -1.92
C SER A 232 -13.68 17.55 -2.59
N SER A 233 -13.66 18.35 -3.66
CA SER A 233 -14.84 18.66 -4.48
C SER A 233 -15.37 17.46 -5.27
N GLU A 234 -14.55 16.44 -5.52
CA GLU A 234 -14.94 15.26 -6.29
C GLU A 234 -15.64 14.19 -5.46
N TYR A 235 -15.54 14.24 -4.12
CA TYR A 235 -16.16 13.24 -3.23
C TYR A 235 -17.70 13.19 -3.32
N LEU A 236 -18.33 14.23 -3.81
CA LEU A 236 -19.78 14.28 -4.04
C LEU A 236 -20.17 13.92 -5.47
N ASN A 237 -19.19 13.63 -6.34
CA ASN A 237 -19.46 13.20 -7.70
C ASN A 237 -20.04 11.77 -7.69
N SER A 238 -21.12 11.57 -8.45
CA SER A 238 -21.79 10.27 -8.56
C SER A 238 -20.86 9.16 -9.10
N ALA A 239 -19.95 9.50 -10.02
CA ALA A 239 -18.96 8.55 -10.55
C ALA A 239 -18.02 8.07 -9.45
N PHE A 240 -17.47 8.98 -8.62
CA PHE A 240 -16.64 8.62 -7.48
C PHE A 240 -17.35 7.72 -6.48
N ILE A 241 -18.62 8.03 -6.16
CA ILE A 241 -19.42 7.21 -5.25
C ILE A 241 -19.63 5.81 -5.82
N ILE A 242 -19.88 5.70 -7.13
CA ILE A 242 -20.03 4.40 -7.82
C ILE A 242 -18.72 3.60 -7.72
N ASP A 243 -17.56 4.22 -7.99
CA ASP A 243 -16.25 3.56 -7.91
C ASP A 243 -15.94 3.04 -6.50
N VAL A 244 -16.26 3.83 -5.47
CA VAL A 244 -16.15 3.40 -4.06
C VAL A 244 -17.06 2.21 -3.78
N MET A 245 -18.33 2.25 -4.22
CA MET A 245 -19.29 1.15 -4.04
C MET A 245 -18.86 -0.13 -4.78
N GLN A 246 -18.33 0.00 -5.99
CA GLN A 246 -17.79 -1.14 -6.74
C GLN A 246 -16.57 -1.74 -6.06
N SER A 247 -15.66 -0.91 -5.52
CA SER A 247 -14.52 -1.38 -4.74
C SER A 247 -14.96 -2.18 -3.51
N PHE A 248 -15.98 -1.72 -2.78
CA PHE A 248 -16.56 -2.49 -1.67
C PHE A 248 -17.13 -3.83 -2.12
N ALA A 249 -17.83 -3.86 -3.26
CA ALA A 249 -18.40 -5.09 -3.82
C ALA A 249 -17.32 -6.12 -4.19
N ASN A 250 -16.12 -5.66 -4.58
CA ASN A 250 -15.00 -6.51 -4.97
C ASN A 250 -14.19 -7.07 -3.77
N PHE A 251 -14.28 -6.47 -2.58
CA PHE A 251 -13.46 -6.89 -1.43
C PHE A 251 -13.60 -8.38 -1.07
N PRO A 252 -14.79 -8.99 -1.03
CA PRO A 252 -14.89 -10.40 -0.73
C PRO A 252 -14.10 -11.28 -1.70
N ASP A 253 -14.13 -10.97 -2.98
CA ASP A 253 -13.37 -11.70 -4.00
C ASP A 253 -11.85 -11.47 -3.85
N LEU A 254 -11.42 -10.24 -3.61
CA LEU A 254 -10.02 -9.92 -3.35
C LEU A 254 -9.45 -10.62 -2.10
N LEU A 255 -10.29 -10.85 -1.07
CA LEU A 255 -9.85 -11.47 0.19
C LEU A 255 -9.89 -13.00 0.16
N LEU A 256 -10.85 -13.59 -0.56
CA LEU A 256 -11.16 -15.01 -0.51
C LEU A 256 -11.14 -15.70 -1.89
N GLY A 257 -10.88 -14.93 -2.95
CA GLY A 257 -10.96 -15.42 -4.33
C GLY A 257 -12.40 -15.80 -4.72
N GLY A 258 -12.56 -16.57 -5.78
CA GLY A 258 -13.88 -16.97 -6.29
C GLY A 258 -14.76 -17.81 -5.32
N LEU A 259 -14.26 -18.10 -4.13
CA LEU A 259 -15.00 -18.81 -3.07
C LEU A 259 -15.77 -17.87 -2.12
N TRP A 260 -15.64 -16.56 -2.30
CA TRP A 260 -16.26 -15.57 -1.41
C TRP A 260 -17.79 -15.67 -1.30
N PRO A 261 -18.58 -16.03 -2.35
CA PRO A 261 -20.03 -16.09 -2.20
C PRO A 261 -20.43 -17.07 -1.09
N ALA A 262 -19.79 -18.24 -1.04
CA ALA A 262 -20.04 -19.23 0.02
C ALA A 262 -19.54 -18.73 1.38
N ALA A 263 -18.32 -18.19 1.46
CA ALA A 263 -17.74 -17.66 2.69
C ALA A 263 -18.50 -16.45 3.22
N GLY A 264 -18.92 -15.53 2.34
CA GLY A 264 -19.74 -14.37 2.69
C GLY A 264 -21.11 -14.75 3.22
N ILE A 265 -21.79 -15.71 2.59
CA ILE A 265 -23.07 -16.25 3.07
C ILE A 265 -22.88 -16.90 4.44
N ILE A 266 -21.85 -17.73 4.62
CA ILE A 266 -21.56 -18.37 5.92
C ILE A 266 -21.29 -17.28 6.97
N TYR A 267 -20.52 -16.26 6.65
CA TYR A 267 -20.24 -15.15 7.56
C TYR A 267 -21.50 -14.38 7.97
N LEU A 268 -22.36 -14.03 7.00
CA LEU A 268 -23.64 -13.36 7.28
C LEU A 268 -24.60 -14.23 8.11
N LEU A 269 -24.65 -15.54 7.82
CA LEU A 269 -25.43 -16.49 8.62
C LEU A 269 -24.88 -16.60 10.04
N MET A 270 -23.57 -16.62 10.23
CA MET A 270 -22.93 -16.60 11.56
C MET A 270 -23.23 -15.31 12.32
N LEU A 271 -23.16 -14.14 11.65
CA LEU A 271 -23.54 -12.84 12.22
C LEU A 271 -25.01 -12.81 12.65
N GLY A 272 -25.93 -13.21 11.76
CA GLY A 272 -27.35 -13.26 12.05
C GLY A 272 -27.69 -14.24 13.19
N PHE A 273 -27.10 -15.43 13.16
CA PHE A 273 -27.24 -16.42 14.21
C PHE A 273 -26.72 -15.90 15.56
N TYR A 274 -25.56 -15.25 15.58
CA TYR A 274 -25.02 -14.66 16.80
C TYR A 274 -25.88 -13.51 17.32
N ALA A 275 -26.35 -12.61 16.45
CA ALA A 275 -27.24 -11.51 16.82
C ALA A 275 -28.52 -12.01 17.49
N VAL A 276 -29.14 -13.07 16.94
CA VAL A 276 -30.38 -13.66 17.47
C VAL A 276 -30.15 -14.42 18.77
N LEU A 277 -29.10 -15.23 18.83
CA LEU A 277 -28.89 -16.14 19.98
C LEU A 277 -28.19 -15.50 21.17
N ALA A 278 -27.22 -14.62 20.92
CA ALA A 278 -26.43 -13.98 21.97
C ALA A 278 -27.07 -12.70 22.52
N ARG A 279 -28.09 -12.16 21.83
CA ARG A 279 -28.72 -10.85 22.14
C ARG A 279 -27.68 -9.71 22.32
N SER A 280 -26.48 -9.87 21.78
CA SER A 280 -25.38 -8.90 21.89
C SER A 280 -25.26 -8.09 20.61
N TRP A 281 -26.26 -7.26 20.35
CA TRP A 281 -26.28 -6.33 19.22
C TRP A 281 -25.03 -5.44 19.17
N LEU A 282 -24.45 -5.14 20.35
CA LEU A 282 -23.26 -4.31 20.45
C LEU A 282 -22.07 -4.89 19.67
N VAL A 283 -21.81 -6.19 19.81
CA VAL A 283 -20.71 -6.84 19.09
C VAL A 283 -20.96 -6.83 17.58
N VAL A 284 -22.20 -7.07 17.14
CA VAL A 284 -22.58 -7.02 15.73
C VAL A 284 -22.40 -5.61 15.18
N VAL A 285 -22.84 -4.59 15.90
CA VAL A 285 -22.68 -3.18 15.50
C VAL A 285 -21.20 -2.80 15.41
N LEU A 286 -20.38 -3.20 16.38
CA LEU A 286 -18.94 -2.90 16.37
C LEU A 286 -18.22 -3.57 15.20
N LEU A 287 -18.51 -4.84 14.95
CA LEU A 287 -17.89 -5.56 13.83
C LEU A 287 -18.35 -5.00 12.49
N THR A 288 -19.64 -4.67 12.36
CA THR A 288 -20.18 -4.05 11.14
C THR A 288 -19.59 -2.66 10.94
N ALA A 289 -19.53 -1.85 11.99
CA ALA A 289 -18.91 -0.54 11.93
C ALA A 289 -17.43 -0.62 11.54
N ALA A 290 -16.67 -1.57 12.11
CA ALA A 290 -15.28 -1.79 11.76
C ALA A 290 -15.14 -2.25 10.30
N LEU A 291 -15.98 -3.16 9.83
CA LEU A 291 -15.97 -3.64 8.44
C LEU A 291 -16.30 -2.54 7.43
N VAL A 292 -17.06 -1.53 7.82
CA VAL A 292 -17.41 -0.39 6.96
C VAL A 292 -16.42 0.76 7.09
N LEU A 293 -16.09 1.17 8.31
CA LEU A 293 -15.27 2.37 8.56
C LEU A 293 -13.79 2.17 8.21
N ILE A 294 -13.25 0.98 8.47
CA ILE A 294 -11.82 0.71 8.25
C ILE A 294 -11.45 0.76 6.76
N PRO A 295 -12.19 0.13 5.83
CA PRO A 295 -11.88 0.25 4.41
C PRO A 295 -12.24 1.62 3.81
N LEU A 296 -13.15 2.37 4.43
CA LEU A 296 -13.61 3.64 3.88
C LEU A 296 -12.47 4.67 3.73
N VAL A 297 -11.53 4.70 4.68
CA VAL A 297 -10.41 5.66 4.63
C VAL A 297 -9.54 5.49 3.38
N PRO A 298 -9.00 4.30 3.06
CA PRO A 298 -8.23 4.11 1.83
C PRO A 298 -9.07 4.28 0.56
N LEU A 299 -10.36 3.90 0.56
CA LEU A 299 -11.24 4.05 -0.60
C LEU A 299 -11.53 5.51 -0.95
N VAL A 300 -11.67 6.38 0.05
CA VAL A 300 -11.87 7.82 -0.18
C VAL A 300 -10.62 8.45 -0.80
N SER A 301 -9.43 7.95 -0.49
CA SER A 301 -8.17 8.46 -1.08
C SER A 301 -7.74 7.75 -2.36
N SER A 302 -8.21 6.52 -2.58
CA SER A 302 -7.82 5.68 -3.72
C SER A 302 -8.99 4.79 -4.15
N PRO A 303 -10.02 5.33 -4.80
CA PRO A 303 -11.12 4.51 -5.31
C PRO A 303 -10.62 3.53 -6.37
N GLY A 304 -11.33 2.44 -6.57
CA GLY A 304 -10.97 1.41 -7.55
C GLY A 304 -9.86 0.46 -7.06
N ILE A 305 -9.75 0.20 -5.76
CA ILE A 305 -8.82 -0.80 -5.21
C ILE A 305 -9.06 -2.15 -5.87
N ASN A 306 -8.05 -2.65 -6.59
CA ASN A 306 -8.09 -3.91 -7.33
C ASN A 306 -7.08 -4.95 -6.82
N SER A 307 -6.35 -4.63 -5.75
CA SER A 307 -5.34 -5.53 -5.16
C SER A 307 -5.66 -5.81 -3.69
N PRO A 308 -5.54 -7.08 -3.23
CA PRO A 308 -5.76 -7.45 -1.84
C PRO A 308 -4.59 -7.07 -0.90
N ASP A 309 -3.76 -6.13 -1.28
CA ASP A 309 -2.54 -5.72 -0.59
C ASP A 309 -2.80 -4.90 0.70
N ARG A 310 -1.93 -3.94 0.95
CA ARG A 310 -1.91 -3.06 2.13
C ARG A 310 -3.25 -2.41 2.48
N TYR A 311 -4.09 -2.11 1.50
CA TYR A 311 -5.37 -1.44 1.74
C TYR A 311 -6.37 -2.32 2.47
N LEU A 312 -6.30 -3.64 2.27
CA LEU A 312 -7.19 -4.61 2.88
C LEU A 312 -6.60 -5.27 4.14
N LEU A 313 -5.36 -4.94 4.52
CA LEU A 313 -4.68 -5.58 5.66
C LEU A 313 -5.49 -5.44 6.96
N LEU A 314 -5.98 -4.24 7.27
CA LEU A 314 -6.74 -3.99 8.48
C LEU A 314 -8.12 -4.65 8.45
N LEU A 315 -8.78 -4.65 7.28
CA LEU A 315 -10.03 -5.39 7.09
C LEU A 315 -9.82 -6.89 7.32
N TRP A 316 -8.71 -7.44 6.84
CA TRP A 316 -8.36 -8.85 7.03
C TRP A 316 -8.13 -9.21 8.50
N VAL A 317 -7.53 -8.32 9.29
CA VAL A 317 -7.43 -8.46 10.76
C VAL A 317 -8.80 -8.59 11.39
N VAL A 318 -9.74 -7.69 11.03
CA VAL A 318 -11.10 -7.70 11.57
C VAL A 318 -11.85 -8.97 11.20
N LEU A 319 -11.72 -9.43 9.95
CA LEU A 319 -12.34 -10.69 9.50
C LEU A 319 -11.74 -11.90 10.21
N SER A 320 -10.43 -11.98 10.35
CA SER A 320 -9.74 -13.07 11.06
C SER A 320 -10.17 -13.16 12.52
N PHE A 321 -10.26 -11.99 13.20
CA PHE A 321 -10.78 -11.91 14.57
C PHE A 321 -12.24 -12.38 14.63
N SER A 322 -13.09 -11.87 13.72
CA SER A 322 -14.52 -12.16 13.71
C SER A 322 -14.80 -13.65 13.50
N LEU A 323 -14.11 -14.27 12.54
CA LEU A 323 -14.25 -15.70 12.25
C LEU A 323 -13.85 -16.56 13.45
N ALA A 324 -12.71 -16.23 14.10
CA ALA A 324 -12.28 -16.93 15.32
C ALA A 324 -13.29 -16.77 16.45
N PHE A 325 -13.82 -15.56 16.65
CA PHE A 325 -14.82 -15.25 17.67
C PHE A 325 -16.15 -16.01 17.45
N PHE A 326 -16.67 -15.99 16.22
CA PHE A 326 -17.91 -16.69 15.90
C PHE A 326 -17.76 -18.21 16.01
N ALA A 327 -16.63 -18.76 15.55
CA ALA A 327 -16.36 -20.19 15.69
C ALA A 327 -16.39 -20.63 17.15
N GLU A 328 -15.71 -19.90 18.05
CA GLU A 328 -15.73 -20.20 19.48
C GLU A 328 -17.13 -20.11 20.07
N ARG A 329 -17.88 -19.03 19.77
CA ARG A 329 -19.21 -18.81 20.31
C ARG A 329 -20.22 -19.83 19.82
N LEU A 330 -20.11 -20.23 18.55
CA LEU A 330 -20.96 -21.28 17.97
C LEU A 330 -20.71 -22.62 18.64
N ILE A 331 -19.44 -23.02 18.80
CA ILE A 331 -19.06 -24.26 19.49
C ILE A 331 -19.60 -24.25 20.92
N LYS A 332 -19.36 -23.17 21.68
CA LYS A 332 -19.85 -23.04 23.04
C LYS A 332 -21.37 -23.22 23.09
N ARG A 333 -22.11 -22.55 22.22
CA ARG A 333 -23.59 -22.65 22.18
C ARG A 333 -24.07 -24.05 21.81
N CYS A 334 -23.42 -24.70 20.86
CA CYS A 334 -23.75 -26.07 20.47
C CYS A 334 -23.45 -27.07 21.59
N THR A 335 -22.35 -26.84 22.35
CA THR A 335 -22.03 -27.65 23.54
C THR A 335 -23.11 -27.48 24.62
N ASP A 336 -23.54 -26.23 24.91
CA ASP A 336 -24.58 -25.93 25.89
C ASP A 336 -25.95 -26.53 25.50
N LEU A 337 -26.17 -26.82 24.20
CA LEU A 337 -27.39 -27.43 23.67
C LEU A 337 -27.24 -28.93 23.39
N ASP A 338 -26.11 -29.53 23.79
CA ASP A 338 -25.77 -30.95 23.56
C ASP A 338 -25.90 -31.39 22.07
N ARG A 339 -25.46 -30.51 21.16
CA ARG A 339 -25.48 -30.72 19.70
C ARG A 339 -24.10 -31.03 19.16
N ALA A 340 -23.76 -32.30 18.98
CA ALA A 340 -22.44 -32.72 18.51
C ALA A 340 -22.17 -32.41 17.02
N ALA A 341 -23.18 -32.61 16.14
CA ALA A 341 -22.98 -32.46 14.69
C ALA A 341 -22.47 -31.06 14.25
N PRO A 342 -23.08 -29.93 14.70
CA PRO A 342 -22.54 -28.61 14.33
C PRO A 342 -21.13 -28.34 14.88
N ILE A 343 -20.76 -28.91 16.03
CA ILE A 343 -19.43 -28.79 16.61
C ILE A 343 -18.38 -29.42 15.67
N VAL A 344 -18.65 -30.65 15.22
CA VAL A 344 -17.78 -31.37 14.26
C VAL A 344 -17.65 -30.59 12.97
N LEU A 345 -18.74 -30.03 12.43
CA LEU A 345 -18.73 -29.22 11.22
C LEU A 345 -17.85 -27.97 11.36
N VAL A 346 -17.94 -27.25 12.49
CA VAL A 346 -17.07 -26.08 12.73
C VAL A 346 -15.61 -26.49 12.79
N TYR A 347 -15.26 -27.54 13.57
CA TYR A 347 -13.87 -28.00 13.64
C TYR A 347 -13.34 -28.51 12.28
N ALA A 348 -14.18 -29.10 11.43
CA ALA A 348 -13.80 -29.49 10.09
C ALA A 348 -13.64 -28.30 9.14
N ALA A 349 -14.43 -27.23 9.31
CA ALA A 349 -14.38 -26.03 8.48
C ALA A 349 -13.13 -25.17 8.75
N LEU A 350 -12.60 -25.14 9.98
CA LEU A 350 -11.44 -24.30 10.32
C LEU A 350 -10.19 -24.63 9.49
N PRO A 351 -9.71 -25.90 9.40
CA PRO A 351 -8.57 -26.21 8.56
C PRO A 351 -8.82 -26.00 7.06
N VAL A 352 -10.06 -26.19 6.59
CA VAL A 352 -10.44 -25.89 5.20
C VAL A 352 -10.29 -24.39 4.93
N LEU A 353 -10.76 -23.53 5.84
CA LEU A 353 -10.60 -22.07 5.72
C LEU A 353 -9.12 -21.65 5.71
N LEU A 354 -8.29 -22.25 6.57
CA LEU A 354 -6.85 -22.00 6.55
C LEU A 354 -6.22 -22.41 5.21
N MET A 355 -6.61 -23.56 4.66
CA MET A 355 -6.11 -24.05 3.37
C MET A 355 -6.52 -23.12 2.23
N ILE A 356 -7.79 -22.70 2.18
CA ILE A 356 -8.29 -21.75 1.18
C ILE A 356 -7.51 -20.44 1.25
N SER A 357 -7.33 -19.89 2.47
CA SER A 357 -6.60 -18.65 2.68
C SER A 357 -5.13 -18.78 2.27
N LEU A 358 -4.50 -19.92 2.55
CA LEU A 358 -3.13 -20.21 2.15
C LEU A 358 -3.00 -20.26 0.62
N ILE A 359 -3.87 -21.03 -0.06
CA ILE A 359 -3.83 -21.17 -1.53
C ILE A 359 -4.04 -19.81 -2.20
N HIS A 360 -5.05 -19.07 -1.76
CA HIS A 360 -5.34 -17.73 -2.30
C HIS A 360 -4.20 -16.75 -2.01
N GLY A 361 -3.69 -16.74 -0.78
CA GLY A 361 -2.57 -15.88 -0.37
C GLY A 361 -1.29 -16.16 -1.17
N MET A 362 -0.95 -17.44 -1.37
CA MET A 362 0.20 -17.83 -2.19
C MET A 362 0.01 -17.47 -3.67
N SER A 363 -1.17 -17.67 -4.24
CA SER A 363 -1.48 -17.31 -5.62
C SER A 363 -1.39 -15.80 -5.84
N ALA A 364 -1.97 -15.01 -4.94
CA ALA A 364 -1.87 -13.55 -4.99
C ALA A 364 -0.41 -13.07 -4.87
N ARG A 365 0.37 -13.71 -3.98
CA ARG A 365 1.77 -13.40 -3.82
C ARG A 365 2.59 -13.71 -5.07
N GLN A 366 2.36 -14.84 -5.74
CA GLN A 366 3.10 -15.22 -6.94
C GLN A 366 2.99 -14.16 -8.04
N SER A 367 1.81 -13.53 -8.21
CA SER A 367 1.62 -12.47 -9.21
C SER A 367 2.44 -11.23 -8.90
N VAL A 368 2.56 -10.84 -7.62
CA VAL A 368 3.37 -9.69 -7.21
C VAL A 368 4.86 -10.03 -7.19
N ALA A 369 5.23 -11.25 -6.80
CA ALA A 369 6.62 -11.72 -6.79
C ALA A 369 7.24 -11.72 -8.21
N ALA A 370 6.46 -12.04 -9.25
CA ALA A 370 6.93 -11.97 -10.63
C ALA A 370 7.32 -10.53 -11.04
N VAL A 371 6.51 -9.54 -10.66
CA VAL A 371 6.83 -8.11 -10.88
C VAL A 371 8.01 -7.67 -10.00
N ALA A 372 8.06 -8.15 -8.76
CA ALA A 372 9.15 -7.87 -7.84
C ALA A 372 10.51 -8.36 -8.38
N GLU A 373 10.54 -9.52 -9.03
CA GLU A 373 11.74 -10.06 -9.66
C GLU A 373 12.21 -9.19 -10.84
N GLU A 374 11.27 -8.63 -11.63
CA GLU A 374 11.63 -7.67 -12.68
C GLU A 374 12.26 -6.39 -12.11
N PHE A 375 11.78 -5.89 -10.96
CA PHE A 375 12.43 -4.80 -10.23
C PHE A 375 13.85 -5.18 -9.80
N ASP A 376 14.03 -6.36 -9.20
CA ASP A 376 15.32 -6.82 -8.69
C ASP A 376 16.38 -6.91 -9.80
N VAL A 377 16.01 -7.45 -10.96
CA VAL A 377 16.91 -7.59 -12.12
C VAL A 377 17.31 -6.20 -12.64
N GLN A 378 16.33 -5.32 -12.86
CA GLN A 378 16.62 -3.99 -13.41
C GLN A 378 17.32 -3.08 -12.40
N ALA A 379 17.02 -3.21 -11.10
CA ALA A 379 17.75 -2.49 -10.06
C ALA A 379 19.25 -2.87 -10.04
N LYS A 380 19.54 -4.16 -10.09
CA LYS A 380 20.93 -4.66 -10.15
C LYS A 380 21.66 -4.16 -11.38
N PHE A 381 20.98 -4.18 -12.53
CA PHE A 381 21.53 -3.67 -13.78
C PHE A 381 21.84 -2.18 -13.69
N ILE A 382 20.90 -1.34 -13.27
CA ILE A 382 21.11 0.11 -13.13
C ILE A 382 22.26 0.40 -12.17
N TRP A 383 22.37 -0.40 -11.10
CA TRP A 383 23.41 -0.20 -10.10
C TRP A 383 24.79 -0.59 -10.61
N ALA A 384 24.89 -1.59 -11.50
CA ALA A 384 26.14 -2.07 -12.06
C ALA A 384 26.66 -1.24 -13.25
N GLU A 385 25.76 -0.80 -14.15
CA GLU A 385 26.10 -0.19 -15.44
C GLU A 385 26.18 1.35 -15.36
N ASP A 386 26.84 1.98 -16.34
CA ASP A 386 27.07 3.44 -16.42
C ASP A 386 26.20 4.14 -17.49
N ALA A 387 26.45 5.43 -17.73
CA ALA A 387 25.68 6.26 -18.65
C ALA A 387 25.92 5.94 -20.15
N ALA A 388 26.96 5.20 -20.50
CA ALA A 388 27.19 4.79 -21.89
C ALA A 388 26.17 3.72 -22.33
N THR A 389 25.59 3.02 -21.36
CA THR A 389 24.61 1.96 -21.54
C THR A 389 23.19 2.52 -21.52
N ALA A 390 22.34 2.05 -22.42
CA ALA A 390 20.92 2.32 -22.41
C ALA A 390 20.12 1.03 -22.15
N PHE A 391 18.91 1.16 -21.61
CA PHE A 391 18.05 0.01 -21.40
C PHE A 391 16.58 0.32 -21.67
N ILE A 392 15.81 -0.71 -22.04
CA ILE A 392 14.37 -0.63 -22.18
C ILE A 392 13.75 -1.07 -20.85
N PRO A 393 13.05 -0.17 -20.14
CA PRO A 393 12.28 -0.53 -18.95
C PRO A 393 11.22 -1.59 -19.27
N SER A 394 11.00 -2.53 -18.37
CA SER A 394 9.93 -3.52 -18.51
C SER A 394 8.56 -2.84 -18.52
N GLU A 395 7.66 -3.27 -19.40
CA GLU A 395 6.30 -2.70 -19.52
C GLU A 395 5.51 -2.77 -18.21
N SER A 396 5.68 -3.84 -17.44
CA SER A 396 5.04 -4.02 -16.13
C SER A 396 5.49 -2.98 -15.09
N LEU A 397 6.69 -2.38 -15.26
CA LEU A 397 7.25 -1.39 -14.36
C LEU A 397 7.02 0.06 -14.83
N LEU A 398 6.55 0.29 -16.05
CA LEU A 398 6.27 1.64 -16.55
C LEU A 398 5.29 2.44 -15.66
N PRO A 399 4.25 1.84 -15.05
CA PRO A 399 3.39 2.55 -14.11
C PRO A 399 4.11 3.03 -12.84
N SER A 400 5.28 2.47 -12.52
CA SER A 400 6.14 2.83 -11.40
C SER A 400 7.47 3.43 -11.88
N PHE A 401 7.43 4.23 -12.95
CA PHE A 401 8.64 4.73 -13.61
C PHE A 401 9.55 5.58 -12.70
N TRP A 402 8.99 6.24 -11.70
CA TRP A 402 9.74 6.94 -10.66
C TRP A 402 10.75 6.05 -9.91
N PHE A 403 10.55 4.72 -9.92
CA PHE A 403 11.53 3.77 -9.42
C PHE A 403 12.89 3.94 -10.12
N PHE A 404 12.89 4.01 -11.45
CA PHE A 404 14.10 4.12 -12.25
C PHE A 404 14.83 5.44 -11.98
N THR A 405 14.12 6.56 -12.01
CA THR A 405 14.69 7.88 -11.75
C THR A 405 15.22 8.00 -10.32
N GLY A 406 14.44 7.51 -9.33
CA GLY A 406 14.88 7.49 -7.94
C GLY A 406 16.13 6.65 -7.72
N LEU A 407 16.24 5.50 -8.39
CA LEU A 407 17.43 4.64 -8.29
C LEU A 407 18.65 5.26 -8.96
N GLN A 408 18.47 5.93 -10.12
CA GLN A 408 19.52 6.67 -10.81
C GLN A 408 20.05 7.83 -9.97
N ASP A 409 19.16 8.63 -9.41
CA ASP A 409 19.50 9.76 -8.55
C ASP A 409 20.21 9.29 -7.27
N LEU A 410 19.74 8.21 -6.67
CA LEU A 410 20.35 7.59 -5.50
C LEU A 410 21.76 7.08 -5.80
N LYS A 411 21.96 6.38 -6.93
CA LYS A 411 23.29 5.93 -7.38
C LYS A 411 24.23 7.11 -7.60
N THR A 412 23.78 8.15 -8.31
CA THR A 412 24.58 9.36 -8.58
C THR A 412 24.99 10.02 -7.27
N ARG A 413 24.10 10.09 -6.31
CA ARG A 413 24.35 10.75 -5.02
C ARG A 413 25.29 9.95 -4.12
N LEU A 414 25.14 8.63 -4.06
CA LEU A 414 25.93 7.77 -3.17
C LEU A 414 27.30 7.41 -3.75
N LEU A 415 27.36 7.16 -5.05
CA LEU A 415 28.58 6.66 -5.71
C LEU A 415 29.27 7.70 -6.60
N THR A 416 28.66 8.87 -6.81
CA THR A 416 29.11 9.89 -7.77
C THR A 416 29.30 9.34 -9.19
N GLN A 417 28.54 8.28 -9.51
CA GLN A 417 28.56 7.60 -10.79
C GLN A 417 27.31 7.94 -11.60
N THR A 418 27.45 7.94 -12.90
CA THR A 418 26.34 8.06 -13.83
C THR A 418 25.60 6.71 -13.97
N SER A 419 24.36 6.77 -14.42
CA SER A 419 23.47 5.60 -14.54
C SER A 419 23.09 5.36 -15.99
N PRO A 420 22.76 4.11 -16.38
CA PRO A 420 22.24 3.81 -17.70
C PRO A 420 20.96 4.59 -18.00
N ARG A 421 20.80 4.98 -19.27
CA ARG A 421 19.65 5.79 -19.72
C ARG A 421 18.45 4.91 -20.02
N PRO A 422 17.24 5.18 -19.47
CA PRO A 422 16.04 4.46 -19.85
C PRO A 422 15.55 4.91 -21.24
N VAL A 423 15.26 3.96 -22.10
CA VAL A 423 14.64 4.16 -23.41
C VAL A 423 13.20 3.73 -23.33
N VAL A 424 12.33 4.67 -22.96
CA VAL A 424 10.90 4.43 -22.74
C VAL A 424 10.08 4.46 -24.02
N ASP A 425 10.65 5.04 -25.08
CA ASP A 425 10.00 5.21 -26.38
C ASP A 425 11.07 5.28 -27.48
N ALA A 426 10.69 4.88 -28.69
CA ALA A 426 11.59 4.89 -29.84
C ALA A 426 12.09 6.29 -30.24
N ILE A 427 11.40 7.37 -29.86
CA ILE A 427 11.86 8.75 -30.08
C ILE A 427 13.19 9.04 -29.37
N TYR A 428 13.51 8.26 -28.31
CA TYR A 428 14.77 8.36 -27.57
C TYR A 428 15.88 7.46 -28.13
N LEU A 429 15.61 6.66 -29.18
CA LEU A 429 16.60 5.89 -29.92
C LEU A 429 17.25 6.80 -30.99
N ASP A 430 18.22 7.57 -30.58
CA ASP A 430 19.02 8.40 -31.47
C ASP A 430 20.42 7.78 -31.73
N SER A 431 21.23 8.45 -32.55
CA SER A 431 22.58 7.99 -32.90
C SER A 431 23.55 7.92 -31.72
N SER A 432 23.19 8.44 -30.55
CA SER A 432 24.03 8.37 -29.34
C SER A 432 23.88 7.03 -28.62
N VAL A 433 22.81 6.29 -28.87
CA VAL A 433 22.58 4.97 -28.26
C VAL A 433 23.32 3.92 -29.08
N THR A 434 24.44 3.45 -28.57
CA THR A 434 25.25 2.40 -29.19
C THR A 434 25.07 1.03 -28.50
N GLU A 435 24.67 1.03 -27.24
CA GLU A 435 24.48 -0.15 -26.41
C GLU A 435 23.08 -0.11 -25.77
N LEU A 436 22.28 -1.15 -26.05
CA LEU A 436 20.89 -1.24 -25.61
C LEU A 436 20.60 -2.60 -24.97
N TRP A 437 20.08 -2.58 -23.75
CA TRP A 437 19.73 -3.77 -23.00
C TRP A 437 18.21 -3.84 -22.77
N ALA A 438 17.68 -5.05 -22.70
CA ALA A 438 16.28 -5.29 -22.36
C ALA A 438 16.13 -6.50 -21.43
N LEU A 439 15.07 -6.52 -20.64
CA LEU A 439 14.74 -7.65 -19.80
C LEU A 439 14.30 -8.84 -20.69
N ASP A 440 14.98 -9.96 -20.55
CA ASP A 440 14.55 -11.26 -21.06
C ASP A 440 13.84 -12.02 -19.93
N ARG A 441 12.54 -12.23 -20.09
CA ARG A 441 11.69 -12.90 -19.08
C ARG A 441 11.91 -14.41 -19.00
N GLU A 442 12.50 -15.04 -20.02
CA GLU A 442 12.78 -16.47 -19.97
C GLU A 442 13.93 -16.80 -19.01
N CYS A 443 14.98 -15.96 -19.00
CA CYS A 443 16.09 -16.13 -18.06
C CYS A 443 15.99 -15.23 -16.83
N MET A 444 15.02 -14.30 -16.77
CA MET A 444 14.97 -13.21 -15.80
C MET A 444 16.32 -12.49 -15.67
N CYS A 445 16.85 -12.06 -16.80
CA CYS A 445 18.14 -11.39 -16.90
C CYS A 445 18.11 -10.24 -17.91
N MET A 446 19.01 -9.26 -17.77
CA MET A 446 19.20 -8.24 -18.80
C MET A 446 20.02 -8.85 -19.97
N ARG A 447 19.53 -8.66 -21.19
CA ARG A 447 20.18 -9.14 -22.42
C ARG A 447 20.51 -7.96 -23.35
N ASP A 448 21.67 -8.01 -23.96
CA ASP A 448 22.09 -7.07 -25.00
C ASP A 448 21.22 -7.27 -26.25
N VAL A 449 20.53 -6.18 -26.64
CA VAL A 449 19.68 -6.11 -27.84
C VAL A 449 20.13 -5.01 -28.80
N SER A 450 21.36 -4.57 -28.68
CA SER A 450 21.93 -3.47 -29.50
C SER A 450 21.80 -3.70 -30.99
N ALA A 451 21.93 -4.96 -31.45
CA ALA A 451 21.75 -5.34 -32.84
C ALA A 451 20.33 -5.01 -33.39
N SER A 452 19.33 -4.85 -32.51
CA SER A 452 17.95 -4.50 -32.90
C SER A 452 17.70 -2.99 -33.07
N ILE A 453 18.63 -2.12 -32.69
CA ILE A 453 18.45 -0.66 -32.73
C ILE A 453 18.03 -0.17 -34.13
N PRO A 454 18.72 -0.54 -35.24
CA PRO A 454 18.34 -0.05 -36.56
C PRO A 454 16.91 -0.48 -36.96
N GLN A 455 16.54 -1.71 -36.61
CA GLN A 455 15.18 -2.23 -36.90
C GLN A 455 14.11 -1.49 -36.10
N LYS A 456 14.37 -1.18 -34.81
CA LYS A 456 13.45 -0.42 -33.96
C LYS A 456 13.25 1.00 -34.48
N ILE A 457 14.33 1.67 -34.90
CA ILE A 457 14.26 3.01 -35.51
C ILE A 457 13.48 2.97 -36.83
N ALA A 458 13.72 2.00 -37.69
CA ALA A 458 13.00 1.86 -38.96
C ALA A 458 11.51 1.61 -38.75
N ALA A 459 11.16 0.71 -37.83
CA ALA A 459 9.76 0.44 -37.46
C ALA A 459 9.07 1.69 -36.91
N HIS A 460 9.73 2.46 -36.08
CA HIS A 460 9.21 3.72 -35.56
C HIS A 460 8.92 4.72 -36.68
N GLN A 461 9.88 4.90 -37.60
CA GLN A 461 9.72 5.83 -38.74
C GLN A 461 8.57 5.46 -39.67
N GLN A 462 8.28 4.16 -39.86
CA GLN A 462 7.14 3.69 -40.67
C GLN A 462 5.79 4.07 -40.07
N HIS A 463 5.68 4.23 -38.77
CA HIS A 463 4.45 4.58 -38.08
C HIS A 463 4.27 6.09 -37.89
N LEU A 464 5.30 6.89 -38.18
CA LEU A 464 5.21 8.34 -38.06
C LEU A 464 4.33 8.92 -39.20
N ALA A 465 3.39 9.74 -38.81
CA ALA A 465 2.54 10.49 -39.75
C ALA A 465 2.53 11.98 -39.36
N ALA A 466 2.83 12.84 -40.32
CA ALA A 466 2.78 14.28 -40.14
C ALA A 466 1.41 14.81 -40.60
N LEU A 467 0.40 14.65 -39.75
CA LEU A 467 -0.94 15.19 -40.04
C LEU A 467 -1.07 16.63 -39.51
N ALA A 468 -1.85 16.86 -38.50
CA ALA A 468 -1.95 18.15 -37.84
C ALA A 468 -1.00 18.23 -36.64
N PRO A 469 -0.44 19.40 -36.33
CA PRO A 469 0.38 19.59 -35.15
C PRO A 469 -0.46 19.35 -33.87
N LEU A 470 0.15 18.74 -32.86
CA LEU A 470 -0.52 18.52 -31.57
C LEU A 470 -0.68 19.84 -30.83
N ALA A 471 -1.89 20.10 -30.36
CA ALA A 471 -2.19 21.20 -29.46
C ALA A 471 -2.05 20.75 -28.02
N LEU A 472 -1.31 21.54 -27.24
CA LEU A 472 -1.03 21.29 -25.84
C LEU A 472 -1.43 22.49 -25.00
N ASN A 473 -2.30 22.29 -24.07
CA ASN A 473 -2.64 23.27 -23.07
C ASN A 473 -2.52 22.62 -21.68
N PHE A 474 -1.70 23.20 -20.81
CA PHE A 474 -1.44 22.67 -19.49
C PHE A 474 -1.50 23.77 -18.44
N ASP A 475 -1.91 23.38 -17.24
CA ASP A 475 -1.97 24.23 -16.07
C ASP A 475 -1.56 23.43 -14.82
N TYR A 476 -0.74 24.04 -13.94
CA TYR A 476 -0.39 23.45 -12.64
C TYR A 476 -0.63 24.42 -11.51
N ARG A 477 -1.55 24.08 -10.64
CA ARG A 477 -1.88 24.88 -9.46
C ARG A 477 -2.09 24.00 -8.25
N ASN A 478 -1.52 24.38 -7.13
CA ASN A 478 -1.74 23.72 -5.83
C ASN A 478 -1.48 22.19 -5.87
N GLY A 479 -0.48 21.74 -6.64
CA GLY A 479 -0.16 20.33 -6.80
C GLY A 479 -1.07 19.57 -7.77
N TYR A 480 -1.99 20.27 -8.46
CA TYR A 480 -2.83 19.69 -9.51
C TYR A 480 -2.32 20.07 -10.88
N PHE A 481 -2.15 19.05 -11.70
CA PHE A 481 -1.84 19.15 -13.11
C PHE A 481 -3.11 18.99 -13.92
N SER A 482 -3.47 19.99 -14.72
CA SER A 482 -4.62 19.99 -15.61
C SER A 482 -4.15 20.10 -17.05
N TRP A 483 -4.81 19.41 -17.97
CA TRP A 483 -4.43 19.44 -19.38
C TRP A 483 -5.60 19.36 -20.33
N GLN A 484 -5.37 19.86 -21.56
CA GLN A 484 -6.22 19.69 -22.70
C GLN A 484 -5.34 19.48 -23.95
N PHE A 485 -5.54 18.35 -24.63
CA PHE A 485 -4.84 17.94 -25.84
C PHE A 485 -5.75 17.96 -27.04
N GLY A 486 -5.18 18.15 -28.22
CA GLY A 486 -5.89 18.11 -29.50
C GLY A 486 -4.91 17.88 -30.67
N PRO A 487 -5.40 17.88 -31.92
CA PRO A 487 -6.79 18.01 -32.33
C PRO A 487 -7.57 16.68 -32.50
N TYR A 488 -7.01 15.56 -32.03
CA TYR A 488 -7.53 14.22 -32.33
C TYR A 488 -8.45 13.70 -31.24
N ASP A 489 -9.60 13.11 -31.64
CA ASP A 489 -10.64 12.65 -30.69
C ASP A 489 -10.71 11.12 -30.56
N THR A 490 -10.05 10.33 -31.46
CA THR A 490 -10.25 8.87 -31.56
C THR A 490 -8.99 8.09 -31.30
N GLY A 491 -8.14 8.22 -30.61
CA GLY A 491 -6.92 7.49 -30.31
C GLY A 491 -6.47 7.69 -28.86
N VAL A 492 -5.20 7.50 -28.60
CA VAL A 492 -4.65 7.61 -27.26
C VAL A 492 -3.51 8.61 -27.24
N TYR A 493 -3.59 9.57 -26.33
CA TYR A 493 -2.49 10.45 -26.03
C TYR A 493 -1.60 9.83 -24.95
N HIS A 494 -0.28 10.06 -25.07
CA HIS A 494 0.68 9.68 -24.06
C HIS A 494 1.63 10.86 -23.81
N VAL A 495 1.88 11.15 -22.56
CA VAL A 495 3.03 11.96 -22.14
C VAL A 495 4.24 11.03 -22.10
N VAL A 496 5.29 11.35 -22.85
CA VAL A 496 6.48 10.50 -23.02
C VAL A 496 7.71 11.26 -22.56
N SER A 497 8.40 10.74 -21.57
CA SER A 497 9.60 11.35 -20.98
C SER A 497 10.56 10.29 -20.45
N ASP A 498 11.83 10.48 -20.65
CA ASP A 498 12.89 9.64 -20.05
C ASP A 498 13.07 9.90 -18.54
N VAL A 499 12.38 10.91 -17.99
CA VAL A 499 12.35 11.27 -16.57
C VAL A 499 11.04 10.86 -15.89
N ILE A 500 9.90 10.98 -16.61
CA ILE A 500 8.55 10.72 -16.05
C ILE A 500 8.01 9.35 -16.48
N GLY A 501 8.51 8.80 -17.59
CA GLY A 501 8.01 7.57 -18.20
C GLY A 501 7.00 7.82 -19.31
N VAL A 502 6.14 6.83 -19.56
CA VAL A 502 5.06 6.89 -20.55
C VAL A 502 3.73 6.83 -19.82
N ILE A 503 3.00 7.94 -19.82
CA ILE A 503 1.74 8.08 -19.11
C ILE A 503 0.62 8.24 -20.13
N PRO A 504 -0.31 7.27 -20.23
CA PRO A 504 -1.51 7.44 -21.03
C PRO A 504 -2.38 8.53 -20.40
N ALA A 505 -2.89 9.42 -21.23
CA ALA A 505 -3.71 10.53 -20.76
C ALA A 505 -4.95 10.70 -21.67
N PRO A 506 -6.15 10.94 -21.13
CA PRO A 506 -7.30 11.35 -21.92
C PRO A 506 -7.03 12.72 -22.57
N ALA A 507 -7.81 13.10 -23.58
CA ALA A 507 -7.67 14.38 -24.26
C ALA A 507 -7.78 15.60 -23.31
N ALA A 508 -8.51 15.47 -22.23
CA ALA A 508 -8.55 16.46 -21.16
C ALA A 508 -8.61 15.75 -19.80
N GLY A 509 -7.95 16.34 -18.80
CA GLY A 509 -7.90 15.74 -17.47
C GLY A 509 -7.27 16.63 -16.43
N ARG A 510 -7.29 16.12 -15.19
CA ARG A 510 -6.65 16.74 -14.03
C ARG A 510 -6.15 15.65 -13.09
N LEU A 511 -4.93 15.81 -12.58
CA LEU A 511 -4.30 14.85 -11.69
C LEU A 511 -3.48 15.59 -10.63
N ARG A 512 -3.54 15.14 -9.39
CA ARG A 512 -2.61 15.59 -8.35
C ARG A 512 -1.33 14.78 -8.45
N VAL A 513 -0.24 15.45 -8.74
CA VAL A 513 1.08 14.82 -8.94
C VAL A 513 2.20 15.80 -8.62
N THR A 514 3.29 15.29 -8.08
CA THR A 514 4.54 16.02 -7.99
C THR A 514 5.35 15.69 -9.24
N LEU A 515 5.68 16.70 -10.03
CA LEU A 515 6.45 16.54 -11.25
C LEU A 515 7.88 17.08 -11.04
N PRO A 516 8.91 16.43 -11.62
CA PRO A 516 10.27 16.93 -11.59
C PRO A 516 10.36 18.30 -12.28
N ASP A 517 11.11 19.20 -11.66
CA ASP A 517 11.37 20.53 -12.26
C ASP A 517 12.14 20.41 -13.56
N ASN A 518 11.72 21.18 -14.55
CA ASN A 518 12.35 21.26 -15.87
C ASN A 518 12.45 19.93 -16.64
N ALA A 519 11.64 18.93 -16.29
CA ALA A 519 11.63 17.64 -16.97
C ALA A 519 11.24 17.78 -18.45
N PRO A 520 12.04 17.26 -19.40
CA PRO A 520 11.67 17.24 -20.81
C PRO A 520 10.61 16.16 -21.09
N PHE A 521 9.71 16.43 -22.01
CA PHE A 521 8.75 15.43 -22.46
C PHE A 521 8.26 15.72 -23.87
N TYR A 522 7.63 14.70 -24.49
CA TYR A 522 6.87 14.80 -25.72
C TYR A 522 5.42 14.41 -25.46
N LEU A 523 4.48 15.05 -26.14
CA LEU A 523 3.14 14.49 -26.30
C LEU A 523 3.16 13.59 -27.53
N ARG A 524 2.83 12.32 -27.36
CA ARG A 524 2.63 11.35 -28.44
C ARG A 524 1.13 11.10 -28.59
N TYR A 525 0.64 11.15 -29.80
CA TYR A 525 -0.67 10.63 -30.16
C TYR A 525 -0.50 9.35 -30.97
N THR A 526 -1.28 8.33 -30.65
CA THR A 526 -1.37 7.09 -31.42
C THR A 526 -2.80 6.91 -31.88
N SER A 527 -3.00 6.84 -33.19
CA SER A 527 -4.33 6.66 -33.80
C SER A 527 -4.85 5.24 -33.63
N ALA A 528 -6.14 5.04 -33.84
CA ALA A 528 -6.76 3.72 -33.88
C ALA A 528 -6.23 2.84 -35.00
N GLU A 529 -5.72 3.44 -36.09
CA GLU A 529 -5.11 2.77 -37.23
C GLU A 529 -3.62 2.44 -37.04
N GLY A 530 -3.02 2.86 -35.90
CA GLY A 530 -1.65 2.54 -35.54
C GLY A 530 -0.58 3.52 -35.99
N TRP A 531 -0.92 4.62 -36.68
CA TRP A 531 0.03 5.69 -36.94
C TRP A 531 0.19 6.60 -35.72
N MET A 532 1.34 7.26 -35.60
CA MET A 532 1.64 8.13 -34.47
C MET A 532 2.25 9.45 -34.88
N THR A 533 2.08 10.46 -34.05
CA THR A 533 2.74 11.78 -34.21
C THR A 533 3.16 12.30 -32.84
N TYR A 534 4.17 13.19 -32.85
CA TYR A 534 4.73 13.79 -31.64
C TYR A 534 4.67 15.31 -31.70
N SER A 535 4.56 15.93 -30.52
CA SER A 535 4.83 17.35 -30.38
C SER A 535 6.34 17.64 -30.50
N THR A 536 6.71 18.90 -30.57
CA THR A 536 8.07 19.34 -30.21
C THR A 536 8.33 19.00 -28.76
N GLN A 537 9.61 18.85 -28.38
CA GLN A 537 9.98 18.64 -26.99
C GLN A 537 9.55 19.83 -26.12
N GLN A 538 8.85 19.54 -25.08
CA GLN A 538 8.36 20.49 -24.08
C GLN A 538 9.10 20.31 -22.76
N ARG A 539 9.04 21.32 -21.87
CA ARG A 539 9.63 21.26 -20.53
C ARG A 539 8.63 21.71 -19.49
N ILE A 540 8.57 20.98 -18.40
CA ILE A 540 7.77 21.34 -17.23
C ILE A 540 8.55 22.41 -16.46
N ARG A 541 7.97 23.60 -16.32
CA ARG A 541 8.54 24.71 -15.57
C ARG A 541 7.56 25.14 -14.50
N PRO A 542 7.69 24.64 -13.27
CA PRO A 542 6.81 25.01 -12.18
C PRO A 542 7.18 26.40 -11.64
N ASP A 543 6.93 27.44 -12.40
CA ASP A 543 7.05 28.80 -11.87
C ASP A 543 5.96 29.04 -10.85
N ALA A 544 6.36 29.41 -9.65
CA ALA A 544 5.50 29.54 -8.48
C ALA A 544 4.30 30.50 -8.63
N ALA A 545 4.27 31.28 -9.69
CA ALA A 545 3.20 32.24 -9.97
C ALA A 545 2.47 31.99 -11.30
N ALA A 546 2.98 31.14 -12.14
CA ALA A 546 2.42 30.93 -13.47
C ALA A 546 1.70 29.62 -13.53
N VAL A 547 0.65 29.66 -14.18
CA VAL A 547 -0.34 28.65 -14.28
C VAL A 547 -0.17 27.78 -15.50
N ASN A 548 0.52 28.29 -16.52
CA ASN A 548 0.84 27.59 -17.75
C ASN A 548 2.34 27.32 -17.80
N TRP A 549 2.74 26.08 -17.71
CA TRP A 549 4.17 25.73 -17.68
C TRP A 549 4.67 25.04 -18.91
N LEU A 550 3.87 24.95 -19.91
CA LEU A 550 4.27 24.45 -21.18
C LEU A 550 4.34 25.60 -22.14
N ARG A 551 5.41 26.27 -22.09
CA ARG A 551 5.80 27.20 -23.12
C ARG A 551 7.13 26.77 -23.68
N ASP A 552 7.17 26.58 -25.01
CA ASP A 552 8.32 26.40 -25.89
C ASP A 552 9.00 25.03 -25.84
#